data_8d289afbfd351dcf5cf397c4ebfb7a83
#
_entry.id   8d289afbfd351dcf5cf397c4ebfb7a83
#
_cell.length_a   1.000
_cell.length_b   1.000
_cell.length_c   1.000
_cell.angle_alpha   90.00
_cell.angle_beta   90.00
_cell.angle_gamma   90.00
#
_symmetry.space_group_name_H-M   'P 1'
#
loop_
_entity.id
_entity.type
_entity.pdbx_description
1 polymer ?
#
loop_
_entity_poly.entity_id
_entity_poly.type
_entity_poly.pdbx_seq_one_letter_code
_entity_poly.pdbx_strand_id
1 'polypeptide(L)'
;MGWAKSYSPQLIPLRAFLREFPRFGELSLIKIRALFALGFRVLQGSRRRVWIGASVVMLLVVCQAVWARGPHVRVHARLLPPTKMVYAALLEPGVLPADEAALPEDGKKYELKLHHLHSGESIDVVYRIGDTYIPAAMEKLAYFLRDSRTQDEKAYDPREFDVLHNVMARLGRPDGVIDIVCGYRTPWSNNFLRTRSRHTGVAKNSQHIQAKAIDIRVPGVQTRALRDVALSLEAGGVGYYPRSQFVHVDVGPVRQWTFGGRGED
;
A
#
# COMPACT_ATOMS: atom_id res chain seq x y z
N MET A 1 -6.84 6.64 -66.04
CA MET A 1 -6.37 5.59 -65.10
C MET A 1 -6.24 6.21 -63.74
N GLY A 2 -7.24 5.98 -62.90
CA GLY A 2 -7.38 6.63 -61.59
C GLY A 2 -6.82 5.76 -60.47
N TRP A 3 -6.15 6.40 -59.53
CA TRP A 3 -5.73 5.80 -58.26
C TRP A 3 -6.66 6.28 -57.17
N ALA A 4 -7.54 5.39 -56.71
CA ALA A 4 -8.32 5.62 -55.49
C ALA A 4 -7.48 5.22 -54.30
N LYS A 5 -7.09 6.18 -53.47
CA LYS A 5 -6.48 5.91 -52.11
C LYS A 5 -7.61 5.58 -51.14
N SER A 6 -7.63 4.35 -50.65
CA SER A 6 -8.49 3.92 -49.56
C SER A 6 -7.95 4.50 -48.24
N TYR A 7 -8.76 5.35 -47.61
CA TYR A 7 -8.53 5.79 -46.21
C TYR A 7 -9.09 4.75 -45.28
N SER A 8 -8.21 4.11 -44.53
CA SER A 8 -8.57 3.26 -43.37
C SER A 8 -8.60 4.13 -42.10
N PRO A 9 -9.71 4.20 -41.36
CA PRO A 9 -9.76 4.95 -40.12
C PRO A 9 -9.02 4.15 -39.02
N GLN A 10 -7.92 4.70 -38.53
CA GLN A 10 -7.23 4.15 -37.37
C GLN A 10 -8.07 4.43 -36.13
N LEU A 11 -8.54 3.34 -35.49
CA LEU A 11 -9.17 3.36 -34.17
C LEU A 11 -8.12 3.69 -33.12
N ILE A 12 -8.21 4.88 -32.53
CA ILE A 12 -7.41 5.26 -31.36
C ILE A 12 -7.88 4.41 -30.17
N PRO A 13 -7.00 3.65 -29.49
CA PRO A 13 -7.43 2.81 -28.40
C PRO A 13 -7.92 3.66 -27.21
N LEU A 14 -9.08 3.29 -26.67
CA LEU A 14 -9.81 3.94 -25.57
C LEU A 14 -8.93 4.29 -24.34
N ARG A 15 -7.80 3.61 -24.17
CA ARG A 15 -6.82 3.88 -23.11
C ARG A 15 -6.04 5.18 -23.24
N ALA A 16 -5.90 5.73 -24.45
CA ALA A 16 -5.21 7.01 -24.67
C ALA A 16 -6.13 8.19 -24.30
N PHE A 17 -7.44 8.03 -24.42
CA PHE A 17 -8.43 9.06 -24.13
C PHE A 17 -8.64 9.31 -22.63
N LEU A 18 -8.40 8.30 -21.77
CA LEU A 18 -8.63 8.40 -20.31
C LEU A 18 -7.47 9.03 -19.51
N ARG A 19 -6.36 9.36 -20.17
CA ARG A 19 -5.21 9.99 -19.47
C ARG A 19 -5.29 11.51 -19.32
N GLU A 20 -6.21 12.17 -20.03
CA GLU A 20 -6.31 13.64 -20.04
C GLU A 20 -7.44 14.21 -19.16
N PHE A 21 -8.14 13.38 -18.38
CA PHE A 21 -9.20 13.90 -17.51
C PHE A 21 -8.72 13.96 -16.04
N PRO A 22 -8.63 15.18 -15.47
CA PRO A 22 -8.40 15.33 -14.03
C PRO A 22 -9.62 14.84 -13.24
N ARG A 23 -9.37 14.36 -12.03
CA ARG A 23 -10.32 13.79 -11.08
C ARG A 23 -11.63 14.58 -11.02
N PHE A 24 -12.74 13.87 -11.10
CA PHE A 24 -14.10 14.38 -11.00
C PHE A 24 -14.32 15.16 -9.68
N GLY A 25 -14.26 16.50 -9.74
CA GLY A 25 -14.52 17.38 -8.60
C GLY A 25 -15.15 18.71 -8.96
N GLU A 26 -14.84 19.26 -10.14
CA GLU A 26 -15.30 20.59 -10.56
C GLU A 26 -15.63 20.69 -12.04
N LEU A 27 -16.73 20.08 -12.47
CA LEU A 27 -17.31 20.39 -13.77
C LEU A 27 -18.36 21.47 -13.61
N SER A 28 -17.98 22.73 -13.87
CA SER A 28 -18.94 23.85 -13.91
C SER A 28 -19.93 23.64 -15.06
N LEU A 29 -21.18 24.11 -14.87
CA LEU A 29 -22.28 24.07 -15.84
C LEU A 29 -21.89 24.59 -17.25
N ILE A 30 -20.86 25.40 -17.37
CA ILE A 30 -20.34 25.96 -18.64
C ILE A 30 -19.66 24.86 -19.48
N LYS A 31 -18.93 23.91 -18.88
CA LYS A 31 -18.25 22.81 -19.59
C LYS A 31 -19.23 21.76 -20.12
N ILE A 32 -20.35 21.58 -19.42
CA ILE A 32 -21.45 20.67 -19.86
C ILE A 32 -22.13 21.26 -21.11
N ARG A 33 -22.35 22.58 -21.19
CA ARG A 33 -22.93 23.25 -22.36
C ARG A 33 -22.02 23.12 -23.61
N ALA A 34 -20.71 23.19 -23.45
CA ALA A 34 -19.74 23.02 -24.57
C ALA A 34 -19.75 21.60 -25.14
N LEU A 35 -19.89 20.58 -24.31
CA LEU A 35 -20.02 19.18 -24.73
C LEU A 35 -21.33 18.91 -25.48
N PHE A 36 -22.45 19.58 -25.08
CA PHE A 36 -23.73 19.50 -25.81
C PHE A 36 -23.67 20.16 -27.20
N ALA A 37 -22.96 21.27 -27.31
CA ALA A 37 -22.81 21.96 -28.61
C ALA A 37 -21.95 21.16 -29.61
N LEU A 38 -20.93 20.43 -29.14
CA LEU A 38 -20.07 19.57 -29.97
C LEU A 38 -20.81 18.31 -30.43
N GLY A 39 -21.62 17.70 -29.58
CA GLY A 39 -22.44 16.52 -29.89
C GLY A 39 -23.51 16.81 -30.98
N PHE A 40 -24.05 18.04 -31.03
CA PHE A 40 -25.10 18.40 -31.97
C PHE A 40 -24.58 18.61 -33.40
N ARG A 41 -23.33 19.01 -33.59
CA ARG A 41 -22.71 19.20 -34.93
C ARG A 41 -22.37 17.90 -35.63
N VAL A 42 -22.15 16.81 -34.92
CA VAL A 42 -21.79 15.52 -35.51
C VAL A 42 -23.00 14.70 -35.99
N LEU A 43 -24.23 15.10 -35.62
CA LEU A 43 -25.46 14.34 -35.86
C LEU A 43 -26.25 14.71 -37.13
N GLN A 44 -25.73 15.63 -37.95
CA GLN A 44 -26.46 16.10 -39.18
C GLN A 44 -26.34 15.17 -40.41
N GLY A 45 -25.97 13.91 -40.27
CA GLY A 45 -25.60 13.07 -41.42
C GLY A 45 -26.50 11.90 -41.80
N SER A 46 -27.45 11.43 -41.00
CA SER A 46 -28.49 10.45 -41.43
C SER A 46 -29.62 10.26 -40.40
N ARG A 47 -30.85 10.05 -40.90
CA ARG A 47 -32.06 9.85 -40.05
C ARG A 47 -31.92 8.68 -39.06
N ARG A 48 -31.20 7.63 -39.38
CA ARG A 48 -30.95 6.48 -38.44
C ARG A 48 -30.03 6.83 -37.25
N ARG A 49 -29.08 7.76 -37.46
CA ARG A 49 -28.16 8.19 -36.38
C ARG A 49 -28.84 9.12 -35.36
N VAL A 50 -29.89 9.85 -35.77
CA VAL A 50 -30.67 10.72 -34.89
C VAL A 50 -31.40 9.91 -33.82
N TRP A 51 -31.94 8.73 -34.16
CA TRP A 51 -32.64 7.86 -33.18
C TRP A 51 -31.69 7.25 -32.16
N ILE A 52 -30.50 6.85 -32.57
CA ILE A 52 -29.47 6.31 -31.65
C ILE A 52 -29.01 7.41 -30.69
N GLY A 53 -28.78 8.63 -31.18
CA GLY A 53 -28.39 9.77 -30.34
C GLY A 53 -29.46 10.15 -29.31
N ALA A 54 -30.73 10.18 -29.72
CA ALA A 54 -31.86 10.47 -28.83
C ALA A 54 -32.02 9.38 -27.74
N SER A 55 -31.84 8.11 -28.10
CA SER A 55 -31.92 7.00 -27.16
C SER A 55 -30.80 7.04 -26.10
N VAL A 56 -29.58 7.38 -26.49
CA VAL A 56 -28.44 7.51 -25.56
C VAL A 56 -28.63 8.71 -24.62
N VAL A 57 -29.11 9.84 -25.13
CA VAL A 57 -29.40 11.01 -24.28
C VAL A 57 -30.54 10.72 -23.31
N MET A 58 -31.60 10.02 -23.76
CA MET A 58 -32.69 9.63 -22.89
C MET A 58 -32.26 8.62 -21.81
N LEU A 59 -31.38 7.67 -22.16
CA LEU A 59 -30.81 6.72 -21.18
C LEU A 59 -29.95 7.43 -20.12
N LEU A 60 -29.16 8.42 -20.50
CA LEU A 60 -28.36 9.21 -19.58
C LEU A 60 -29.21 10.08 -18.63
N VAL A 61 -30.30 10.66 -19.16
CA VAL A 61 -31.24 11.46 -18.34
C VAL A 61 -32.00 10.55 -17.36
N VAL A 62 -32.42 9.35 -17.79
CA VAL A 62 -33.08 8.37 -16.90
C VAL A 62 -32.11 7.87 -15.84
N CYS A 63 -30.85 7.57 -16.16
CA CYS A 63 -29.83 7.21 -15.18
C CYS A 63 -29.59 8.30 -14.13
N GLN A 64 -29.57 9.56 -14.55
CA GLN A 64 -29.42 10.69 -13.60
C GLN A 64 -30.69 10.87 -12.74
N ALA A 65 -31.89 10.68 -13.29
CA ALA A 65 -33.14 10.78 -12.54
C ALA A 65 -33.31 9.61 -11.53
N VAL A 66 -32.85 8.42 -11.87
CA VAL A 66 -32.82 7.26 -10.95
C VAL A 66 -31.78 7.49 -9.86
N TRP A 67 -30.61 8.05 -10.19
CA TRP A 67 -29.58 8.36 -9.20
C TRP A 67 -30.00 9.49 -8.24
N ALA A 68 -30.73 10.48 -8.75
CA ALA A 68 -31.28 11.58 -7.92
C ALA A 68 -32.48 11.15 -7.05
N ARG A 69 -33.14 10.02 -7.37
CA ARG A 69 -34.29 9.47 -6.61
C ARG A 69 -33.93 8.24 -5.77
N GLY A 70 -32.66 7.81 -5.78
CA GLY A 70 -32.20 6.80 -4.85
C GLY A 70 -32.52 7.22 -3.40
N PRO A 71 -32.88 6.27 -2.52
CA PRO A 71 -33.12 6.60 -1.13
C PRO A 71 -31.87 7.30 -0.61
N HIS A 72 -31.99 8.58 -0.28
CA HIS A 72 -30.96 9.27 0.51
C HIS A 72 -30.97 8.61 1.89
N VAL A 73 -30.28 7.47 1.97
CA VAL A 73 -29.86 6.94 3.26
C VAL A 73 -28.92 8.04 3.79
N ARG A 74 -29.45 8.91 4.64
CA ARG A 74 -28.62 9.70 5.52
C ARG A 74 -27.89 8.70 6.40
N VAL A 75 -26.74 8.22 5.92
CA VAL A 75 -25.75 7.67 6.81
C VAL A 75 -25.38 8.84 7.70
N HIS A 76 -26.03 8.95 8.86
CA HIS A 76 -25.42 9.67 9.96
C HIS A 76 -24.11 8.88 10.18
N ALA A 77 -23.03 9.34 9.57
CA ALA A 77 -21.70 9.00 10.03
C ALA A 77 -21.68 9.51 11.49
N ARG A 78 -22.11 8.64 12.42
CA ARG A 78 -21.63 8.73 13.78
C ARG A 78 -20.13 8.65 13.61
N LEU A 79 -19.48 9.79 13.74
CA LEU A 79 -18.05 9.83 13.98
C LEU A 79 -17.83 8.89 15.15
N LEU A 80 -17.39 7.67 14.86
CA LEU A 80 -16.92 6.79 15.91
C LEU A 80 -15.78 7.57 16.57
N PRO A 81 -15.83 7.77 17.87
CA PRO A 81 -14.74 8.43 18.57
C PRO A 81 -13.45 7.68 18.20
N PRO A 82 -12.33 8.38 18.02
CA PRO A 82 -11.05 7.73 17.77
C PRO A 82 -10.87 6.65 18.82
N THR A 83 -10.29 5.52 18.44
CA THR A 83 -10.19 4.25 19.21
C THR A 83 -9.80 4.47 20.69
N LYS A 84 -9.09 5.56 20.99
CA LYS A 84 -8.75 5.99 22.36
C LYS A 84 -9.97 6.28 23.26
N MET A 85 -11.12 6.73 22.71
CA MET A 85 -12.29 7.00 23.54
C MET A 85 -13.13 5.78 23.88
N VAL A 86 -13.03 4.71 23.11
CA VAL A 86 -13.77 3.45 23.40
C VAL A 86 -13.18 2.72 24.60
N TYR A 87 -11.85 2.78 24.79
CA TYR A 87 -11.18 2.18 25.95
C TYR A 87 -11.46 2.95 27.23
N ALA A 88 -11.53 4.29 27.18
CA ALA A 88 -11.81 5.11 28.38
C ALA A 88 -13.20 4.90 28.97
N ALA A 89 -14.18 4.45 28.16
CA ALA A 89 -15.56 4.24 28.60
C ALA A 89 -15.83 2.89 29.29
N LEU A 90 -14.86 1.97 29.25
CA LEU A 90 -14.96 0.62 29.82
C LEU A 90 -14.11 0.42 31.08
N LEU A 91 -13.42 1.45 31.56
CA LEU A 91 -12.61 1.38 32.76
C LEU A 91 -13.39 1.91 33.94
N GLU A 92 -13.48 1.11 35.02
CA GLU A 92 -13.97 1.53 36.32
C GLU A 92 -13.22 2.78 36.81
N PRO A 93 -13.89 3.76 37.47
CA PRO A 93 -13.22 4.95 38.00
C PRO A 93 -12.18 4.57 39.03
N GLY A 94 -10.90 4.71 38.70
CA GLY A 94 -9.77 4.44 39.57
C GLY A 94 -8.69 3.50 39.01
N VAL A 95 -8.92 2.89 37.84
CA VAL A 95 -7.88 2.16 37.10
C VAL A 95 -7.33 3.09 36.05
N LEU A 96 -6.17 3.69 36.27
CA LEU A 96 -5.41 4.35 35.23
C LEU A 96 -5.08 3.31 34.15
N PRO A 97 -5.25 3.63 32.85
CA PRO A 97 -4.84 2.73 31.80
C PRO A 97 -3.37 2.37 31.99
N ALA A 98 -3.05 1.10 31.87
CA ALA A 98 -1.68 0.56 32.00
C ALA A 98 -0.66 1.18 31.02
N ASP A 99 -1.10 2.10 30.17
CA ASP A 99 -0.32 2.78 29.13
C ASP A 99 0.49 3.97 29.64
N GLU A 100 0.35 4.35 30.89
CA GLU A 100 1.18 5.37 31.52
C GLU A 100 2.14 4.78 32.57
N ALA A 101 2.49 3.50 32.38
CA ALA A 101 3.68 2.97 33.04
C ALA A 101 4.85 3.84 32.56
N ALA A 102 5.40 4.64 33.48
CA ALA A 102 6.50 5.55 33.18
C ALA A 102 7.58 4.77 32.43
N LEU A 103 7.82 5.17 31.16
CA LEU A 103 8.91 4.58 30.39
C LEU A 103 10.18 4.75 31.21
N PRO A 104 11.07 3.73 31.26
CA PRO A 104 12.32 3.87 31.97
C PRO A 104 13.07 5.08 31.41
N GLU A 105 13.31 6.07 32.26
CA GLU A 105 14.08 7.29 31.87
C GLU A 105 15.54 6.93 31.63
N ASP A 106 16.02 5.89 32.30
CA ASP A 106 17.39 5.39 32.24
C ASP A 106 17.47 4.11 31.41
N GLY A 107 18.12 4.17 30.26
CA GLY A 107 18.35 3.01 29.43
C GLY A 107 18.85 3.35 28.03
N LYS A 108 19.51 2.36 27.39
CA LYS A 108 19.92 2.49 26.00
C LYS A 108 18.67 2.64 25.11
N LYS A 109 18.62 3.70 24.31
CA LYS A 109 17.57 3.91 23.32
C LYS A 109 17.89 3.12 22.06
N TYR A 110 16.88 2.46 21.51
CA TYR A 110 16.94 1.75 20.24
C TYR A 110 16.02 2.44 19.26
N GLU A 111 16.60 2.97 18.20
CA GLU A 111 15.97 3.82 17.21
C GLU A 111 16.00 3.18 15.83
N LEU A 112 15.01 3.45 15.01
CA LEU A 112 14.94 3.08 13.60
C LEU A 112 14.50 4.27 12.75
N LYS A 113 15.18 4.44 11.61
CA LYS A 113 14.82 5.38 10.54
C LYS A 113 14.39 4.61 9.33
N LEU A 114 13.10 4.68 9.01
CA LEU A 114 12.47 3.88 7.97
C LEU A 114 11.89 4.79 6.90
N HIS A 115 12.02 4.37 5.64
CA HIS A 115 11.38 5.00 4.49
C HIS A 115 10.58 3.95 3.71
N HIS A 116 9.28 4.16 3.50
CA HIS A 116 8.42 3.20 2.85
C HIS A 116 8.31 3.47 1.35
N LEU A 117 8.86 2.58 0.51
CA LEU A 117 8.97 2.79 -0.94
C LEU A 117 7.64 2.87 -1.70
N HIS A 118 6.54 2.34 -1.14
CA HIS A 118 5.23 2.39 -1.79
C HIS A 118 4.40 3.61 -1.37
N SER A 119 4.44 4.01 -0.10
CA SER A 119 3.69 5.17 0.37
C SER A 119 4.48 6.47 0.29
N GLY A 120 5.82 6.39 0.27
CA GLY A 120 6.73 7.55 0.37
C GLY A 120 6.83 8.13 1.77
N GLU A 121 6.18 7.52 2.76
CA GLU A 121 6.22 7.94 4.16
C GLU A 121 7.60 7.63 4.75
N SER A 122 8.03 8.45 5.73
CA SER A 122 9.22 8.22 6.53
C SER A 122 8.89 8.32 8.00
N ILE A 123 9.54 7.52 8.82
CA ILE A 123 9.42 7.55 10.28
C ILE A 123 10.80 7.45 10.92
N ASP A 124 10.99 8.25 11.96
CA ASP A 124 12.13 8.20 12.86
C ASP A 124 11.57 7.94 14.26
N VAL A 125 11.92 6.79 14.85
CA VAL A 125 11.22 6.29 16.03
C VAL A 125 12.13 5.55 16.99
N VAL A 126 12.15 5.99 18.25
CA VAL A 126 12.68 5.19 19.35
C VAL A 126 11.60 4.18 19.70
N TYR A 127 11.88 2.90 19.45
CA TYR A 127 10.90 1.82 19.64
C TYR A 127 11.10 1.03 20.95
N ARG A 128 12.29 1.11 21.55
CA ARG A 128 12.64 0.39 22.78
C ARG A 128 13.62 1.22 23.63
N ILE A 129 13.46 1.17 24.95
CA ILE A 129 14.39 1.73 25.94
C ILE A 129 14.78 0.62 26.91
N GLY A 130 16.08 0.32 27.02
CA GLY A 130 16.52 -0.86 27.76
C GLY A 130 15.86 -2.13 27.22
N ASP A 131 15.13 -2.85 28.08
CA ASP A 131 14.38 -4.06 27.70
C ASP A 131 12.89 -3.81 27.47
N THR A 132 12.45 -2.54 27.50
CA THR A 132 11.03 -2.18 27.40
C THR A 132 10.71 -1.62 26.01
N TYR A 133 9.82 -2.30 25.27
CA TYR A 133 9.24 -1.76 24.03
C TYR A 133 8.21 -0.68 24.36
N ILE A 134 8.22 0.40 23.57
CA ILE A 134 7.33 1.55 23.76
C ILE A 134 6.00 1.29 23.03
N PRO A 135 4.86 1.12 23.73
CA PRO A 135 3.59 0.77 23.09
C PRO A 135 3.17 1.74 21.99
N ALA A 136 3.26 3.05 22.24
CA ALA A 136 2.93 4.06 21.24
C ALA A 136 3.84 4.04 20.00
N ALA A 137 5.10 3.60 20.14
CA ALA A 137 6.00 3.40 19.01
C ALA A 137 5.62 2.14 18.23
N MET A 138 5.21 1.05 18.91
CA MET A 138 4.72 -0.17 18.26
C MET A 138 3.46 0.11 17.43
N GLU A 139 2.52 0.90 17.92
CA GLU A 139 1.33 1.33 17.16
C GLU A 139 1.71 2.14 15.92
N LYS A 140 2.62 3.12 16.07
CA LYS A 140 3.12 3.91 14.94
C LYS A 140 3.79 3.04 13.88
N LEU A 141 4.59 2.06 14.30
CA LEU A 141 5.26 1.13 13.40
C LEU A 141 4.26 0.19 12.71
N ALA A 142 3.23 -0.29 13.41
CA ALA A 142 2.16 -1.10 12.83
C ALA A 142 1.41 -0.32 11.74
N TYR A 143 1.06 0.95 11.99
CA TYR A 143 0.45 1.83 11.00
C TYR A 143 1.39 2.10 9.80
N PHE A 144 2.65 2.40 10.06
CA PHE A 144 3.65 2.67 9.01
C PHE A 144 3.86 1.46 8.09
N LEU A 145 3.86 0.25 8.64
CA LEU A 145 4.08 -1.01 7.94
C LEU A 145 2.78 -1.69 7.46
N ARG A 146 1.65 -0.98 7.47
CA ARG A 146 0.34 -1.50 7.04
C ARG A 146 0.34 -2.01 5.60
N ASP A 147 -0.63 -2.82 5.26
CA ASP A 147 -0.78 -3.31 3.89
C ASP A 147 -1.03 -2.15 2.91
N SER A 148 -0.10 -1.94 1.98
CA SER A 148 -0.15 -0.82 1.02
C SER A 148 -1.35 -0.88 0.06
N ARG A 149 -2.05 -2.02 -0.05
CA ARG A 149 -3.21 -2.22 -0.94
C ARG A 149 -4.53 -2.04 -0.23
N THR A 150 -4.65 -2.60 0.98
CA THR A 150 -5.90 -2.61 1.74
C THR A 150 -5.92 -1.57 2.85
N GLN A 151 -4.76 -1.02 3.21
CA GLN A 151 -4.53 -0.10 4.32
C GLN A 151 -4.83 -0.73 5.70
N ASP A 152 -4.98 -2.06 5.74
CA ASP A 152 -5.16 -2.77 6.99
C ASP A 152 -3.85 -2.81 7.78
N GLU A 153 -3.99 -2.68 9.09
CA GLU A 153 -2.91 -2.73 10.06
C GLU A 153 -2.88 -4.06 10.81
N LYS A 154 -1.71 -4.41 11.31
CA LYS A 154 -1.55 -5.52 12.24
C LYS A 154 -0.39 -5.26 13.18
N ALA A 155 -0.58 -5.54 14.47
CA ALA A 155 0.49 -5.45 15.46
C ALA A 155 1.65 -6.38 15.07
N TYR A 156 2.85 -5.82 15.03
CA TYR A 156 4.08 -6.54 14.71
C TYR A 156 4.64 -7.28 15.91
N ASP A 157 5.31 -8.39 15.65
CA ASP A 157 6.21 -9.01 16.63
C ASP A 157 7.37 -8.03 16.90
N PRO A 158 7.55 -7.51 18.13
CA PRO A 158 8.54 -6.49 18.41
C PRO A 158 9.98 -6.90 18.10
N ARG A 159 10.27 -8.20 18.14
CA ARG A 159 11.59 -8.76 17.83
C ARG A 159 12.03 -8.46 16.40
N GLU A 160 11.08 -8.24 15.48
CA GLU A 160 11.39 -7.88 14.10
C GLU A 160 12.14 -6.53 14.03
N PHE A 161 11.80 -5.58 14.90
CA PHE A 161 12.49 -4.29 14.98
C PHE A 161 13.90 -4.43 15.56
N ASP A 162 14.12 -5.37 16.48
CA ASP A 162 15.47 -5.71 16.97
C ASP A 162 16.33 -6.32 15.86
N VAL A 163 15.74 -7.15 14.98
CA VAL A 163 16.46 -7.67 13.81
C VAL A 163 16.91 -6.54 12.92
N LEU A 164 16.03 -5.58 12.60
CA LEU A 164 16.38 -4.42 11.78
C LEU A 164 17.49 -3.58 12.42
N HIS A 165 17.37 -3.28 13.72
CA HIS A 165 18.39 -2.53 14.46
C HIS A 165 19.75 -3.24 14.43
N ASN A 166 19.77 -4.55 14.69
CA ASN A 166 20.98 -5.36 14.69
C ASN A 166 21.63 -5.47 13.31
N VAL A 167 20.81 -5.57 12.25
CA VAL A 167 21.30 -5.52 10.85
C VAL A 167 22.04 -4.20 10.61
N MET A 168 21.43 -3.07 10.96
CA MET A 168 22.06 -1.75 10.77
C MET A 168 23.31 -1.57 11.60
N ALA A 169 23.31 -2.03 12.84
CA ALA A 169 24.50 -2.01 13.70
C ALA A 169 25.66 -2.83 13.10
N ARG A 170 25.38 -4.04 12.61
CA ARG A 170 26.41 -4.90 11.96
C ARG A 170 26.89 -4.36 10.62
N LEU A 171 26.07 -3.61 9.92
CA LEU A 171 26.49 -2.88 8.71
C LEU A 171 27.37 -1.66 9.03
N GLY A 172 27.57 -1.31 10.30
CA GLY A 172 28.26 -0.10 10.72
C GLY A 172 27.49 1.19 10.40
N ARG A 173 26.15 1.10 10.30
CA ARG A 173 25.24 2.20 9.94
C ARG A 173 24.08 2.32 10.94
N PRO A 174 24.34 2.46 12.25
CA PRO A 174 23.28 2.45 13.26
C PRO A 174 22.23 3.56 13.03
N ASP A 175 22.64 4.72 12.49
CA ASP A 175 21.77 5.87 12.22
C ASP A 175 21.28 5.93 10.75
N GLY A 176 21.52 4.89 9.97
CA GLY A 176 21.14 4.84 8.56
C GLY A 176 19.66 4.61 8.36
N VAL A 177 19.16 4.98 7.18
CA VAL A 177 17.77 4.74 6.78
C VAL A 177 17.63 3.33 6.18
N ILE A 178 16.54 2.65 6.53
CA ILE A 178 16.12 1.39 5.93
C ILE A 178 14.94 1.68 4.99
N ASP A 179 15.07 1.33 3.72
CA ASP A 179 13.99 1.36 2.76
C ASP A 179 13.11 0.12 2.91
N ILE A 180 11.83 0.32 3.21
CA ILE A 180 10.83 -0.74 3.34
C ILE A 180 10.20 -1.02 1.97
N VAL A 181 10.43 -2.22 1.45
CA VAL A 181 9.83 -2.72 0.21
C VAL A 181 8.46 -3.30 0.47
N CYS A 182 8.29 -4.05 1.57
CA CYS A 182 7.02 -4.61 1.98
C CYS A 182 7.00 -4.87 3.50
N GLY A 183 5.95 -4.44 4.14
CA GLY A 183 5.63 -4.74 5.54
C GLY A 183 4.55 -5.81 5.65
N TYR A 184 3.48 -5.52 6.41
CA TYR A 184 2.33 -6.40 6.57
C TYR A 184 1.60 -6.63 5.23
N ARG A 185 1.10 -7.84 5.06
CA ARG A 185 0.22 -8.23 3.96
C ARG A 185 -1.01 -8.94 4.49
N THR A 186 -2.20 -8.45 4.14
CA THR A 186 -3.43 -9.21 4.38
C THR A 186 -3.40 -10.56 3.64
N PRO A 187 -4.16 -11.55 4.08
CA PRO A 187 -4.32 -12.81 3.35
C PRO A 187 -4.74 -12.58 1.90
N TRP A 188 -5.60 -11.58 1.66
CA TRP A 188 -6.03 -11.20 0.32
C TRP A 188 -4.87 -10.66 -0.52
N SER A 189 -4.11 -9.67 -0.01
CA SER A 189 -2.95 -9.10 -0.71
C SER A 189 -1.89 -10.17 -1.00
N ASN A 190 -1.63 -11.06 -0.05
CA ASN A 190 -0.69 -12.15 -0.25
C ASN A 190 -1.16 -13.12 -1.34
N ASN A 191 -2.44 -13.49 -1.35
CA ASN A 191 -3.01 -14.34 -2.39
C ASN A 191 -2.98 -13.65 -3.75
N PHE A 192 -3.35 -12.36 -3.82
CA PHE A 192 -3.26 -11.56 -5.03
C PHE A 192 -1.86 -11.58 -5.64
N LEU A 193 -0.81 -11.35 -4.82
CA LEU A 193 0.58 -11.40 -5.28
C LEU A 193 0.98 -12.80 -5.73
N ARG A 194 0.59 -13.83 -5.00
CA ARG A 194 0.93 -15.22 -5.27
C ARG A 194 0.34 -15.74 -6.58
N THR A 195 -0.85 -15.26 -6.95
CA THR A 195 -1.57 -15.73 -8.14
C THR A 195 -1.31 -14.90 -9.40
N ARG A 196 -0.52 -13.83 -9.32
CA ARG A 196 -0.21 -12.96 -10.48
C ARG A 196 0.57 -13.66 -11.60
N SER A 197 1.39 -14.64 -11.25
CA SER A 197 2.11 -15.48 -12.22
C SER A 197 2.43 -16.84 -11.59
N ARG A 198 2.92 -17.77 -12.41
CA ARG A 198 3.31 -19.12 -11.94
C ARG A 198 4.54 -19.11 -11.01
N HIS A 199 5.41 -18.10 -11.17
CA HIS A 199 6.67 -17.99 -10.42
C HIS A 199 6.75 -16.61 -9.76
N THR A 200 6.15 -16.47 -8.57
CA THR A 200 6.12 -15.19 -7.85
C THR A 200 7.05 -15.13 -6.65
N GLY A 201 7.56 -16.27 -6.17
CA GLY A 201 8.33 -16.35 -4.92
C GLY A 201 7.50 -16.06 -3.67
N VAL A 202 6.17 -15.91 -3.78
CA VAL A 202 5.28 -15.59 -2.65
C VAL A 202 4.73 -16.87 -2.03
N ALA A 203 5.11 -17.15 -0.78
CA ALA A 203 4.62 -18.31 -0.03
C ALA A 203 3.13 -18.17 0.33
N LYS A 204 2.42 -19.33 0.40
CA LYS A 204 1.02 -19.36 0.87
C LYS A 204 0.91 -18.91 2.33
N ASN A 205 1.77 -19.46 3.19
CA ASN A 205 1.84 -19.16 4.62
C ASN A 205 3.03 -18.22 4.88
N SER A 206 2.93 -16.99 4.38
CA SER A 206 3.98 -15.99 4.50
C SER A 206 4.02 -15.38 5.90
N GLN A 207 5.22 -15.11 6.43
CA GLN A 207 5.40 -14.39 7.70
C GLN A 207 4.89 -12.93 7.64
N HIS A 208 4.81 -12.33 6.44
CA HIS A 208 4.16 -11.03 6.26
C HIS A 208 2.68 -11.03 6.68
N ILE A 209 1.94 -12.15 6.52
CA ILE A 209 0.53 -12.26 6.96
C ILE A 209 0.43 -12.25 8.50
N GLN A 210 1.51 -12.64 9.17
CA GLN A 210 1.58 -12.68 10.63
C GLN A 210 2.17 -11.41 11.25
N ALA A 211 2.54 -10.40 10.44
CA ALA A 211 3.30 -9.22 10.85
C ALA A 211 4.59 -9.60 11.60
N LYS A 212 5.34 -10.55 11.03
CA LYS A 212 6.61 -11.08 11.55
C LYS A 212 7.74 -11.00 10.54
N ALA A 213 7.53 -10.28 9.42
CA ALA A 213 8.50 -10.18 8.34
C ALA A 213 8.47 -8.80 7.70
N ILE A 214 9.63 -8.36 7.23
CA ILE A 214 9.81 -7.13 6.47
C ILE A 214 10.78 -7.38 5.31
N ASP A 215 10.42 -6.89 4.12
CA ASP A 215 11.32 -6.85 2.96
C ASP A 215 12.04 -5.50 2.94
N ILE A 216 13.37 -5.50 2.94
CA ILE A 216 14.19 -4.31 3.14
C ILE A 216 15.25 -4.11 2.06
N ARG A 217 15.63 -2.84 1.89
CA ARG A 217 16.88 -2.38 1.26
C ARG A 217 17.58 -1.41 2.20
N VAL A 218 18.88 -1.26 2.04
CA VAL A 218 19.62 -0.21 2.73
C VAL A 218 20.37 0.61 1.66
N PRO A 219 20.09 1.92 1.54
CA PRO A 219 20.73 2.77 0.55
C PRO A 219 22.25 2.69 0.63
N GLY A 220 22.91 2.48 -0.52
CA GLY A 220 24.37 2.36 -0.61
C GLY A 220 24.95 1.04 -0.07
N VAL A 221 24.12 0.03 0.24
CA VAL A 221 24.55 -1.32 0.60
C VAL A 221 24.14 -2.30 -0.49
N GLN A 222 25.09 -3.11 -0.96
CA GLN A 222 24.78 -4.17 -1.90
C GLN A 222 23.84 -5.19 -1.27
N THR A 223 22.79 -5.63 -2.00
CA THR A 223 21.80 -6.60 -1.51
C THR A 223 22.45 -7.90 -0.99
N ARG A 224 23.55 -8.34 -1.61
CA ARG A 224 24.31 -9.51 -1.16
C ARG A 224 24.94 -9.29 0.23
N ALA A 225 25.56 -8.14 0.46
CA ALA A 225 26.15 -7.79 1.76
C ALA A 225 25.06 -7.67 2.84
N LEU A 226 23.91 -7.07 2.51
CA LEU A 226 22.76 -7.00 3.40
C LEU A 226 22.27 -8.40 3.79
N ARG A 227 22.14 -9.31 2.81
CA ARG A 227 21.80 -10.73 3.08
C ARG A 227 22.79 -11.39 4.01
N ASP A 228 24.10 -11.26 3.75
CA ASP A 228 25.15 -11.94 4.52
C ASP A 228 25.13 -11.47 5.98
N VAL A 229 24.90 -10.16 6.22
CA VAL A 229 24.71 -9.60 7.56
C VAL A 229 23.45 -10.14 8.21
N ALA A 230 22.30 -10.16 7.51
CA ALA A 230 21.06 -10.70 8.06
C ALA A 230 21.19 -12.18 8.44
N LEU A 231 21.82 -13.01 7.60
CA LEU A 231 22.11 -14.41 7.90
C LEU A 231 22.97 -14.59 9.15
N SER A 232 23.96 -13.73 9.35
CA SER A 232 24.87 -13.82 10.50
C SER A 232 24.20 -13.56 11.86
N LEU A 233 22.96 -13.03 11.86
CA LEU A 233 22.17 -12.81 13.08
C LEU A 233 21.49 -14.08 13.58
N GLU A 234 21.23 -15.06 12.70
CA GLU A 234 20.50 -16.30 13.02
C GLU A 234 19.16 -16.06 13.74
N ALA A 235 18.54 -14.87 13.50
CA ALA A 235 17.35 -14.42 14.22
C ALA A 235 16.05 -15.01 13.66
N GLY A 236 16.08 -15.53 12.42
CA GLY A 236 14.90 -16.07 11.75
C GLY A 236 15.14 -16.39 10.29
N GLY A 237 14.11 -16.23 9.46
CA GLY A 237 14.20 -16.48 8.02
C GLY A 237 14.85 -15.32 7.28
N VAL A 238 15.72 -15.65 6.31
CA VAL A 238 16.34 -14.67 5.40
C VAL A 238 16.15 -15.10 3.96
N GLY A 239 15.47 -14.25 3.18
CA GLY A 239 15.24 -14.42 1.76
C GLY A 239 16.07 -13.46 0.92
N TYR A 240 16.79 -13.99 -0.08
CA TYR A 240 17.58 -13.16 -0.98
C TYR A 240 16.91 -13.02 -2.34
N TYR A 241 16.63 -11.79 -2.75
CA TYR A 241 15.93 -11.46 -4.00
C TYR A 241 16.82 -10.57 -4.89
N PRO A 242 17.85 -11.14 -5.56
CA PRO A 242 18.86 -10.37 -6.30
C PRO A 242 18.28 -9.57 -7.47
N ARG A 243 17.29 -10.11 -8.20
CA ARG A 243 16.64 -9.38 -9.32
C ARG A 243 15.80 -8.21 -8.85
N SER A 244 15.11 -8.38 -7.74
CA SER A 244 14.26 -7.33 -7.13
C SER A 244 15.03 -6.45 -6.15
N GLN A 245 16.30 -6.76 -5.90
CA GLN A 245 17.23 -5.98 -5.06
C GLN A 245 16.73 -5.73 -3.63
N PHE A 246 16.18 -6.74 -2.97
CA PHE A 246 15.81 -6.66 -1.56
C PHE A 246 16.17 -7.95 -0.81
N VAL A 247 16.17 -7.84 0.50
CA VAL A 247 16.32 -8.95 1.44
C VAL A 247 15.06 -9.03 2.30
N HIS A 248 14.49 -10.21 2.39
CA HIS A 248 13.46 -10.55 3.35
C HIS A 248 14.10 -10.92 4.66
N VAL A 249 13.61 -10.38 5.76
CA VAL A 249 13.95 -10.78 7.12
C VAL A 249 12.68 -11.12 7.89
N ASP A 250 12.73 -12.12 8.78
CA ASP A 250 11.61 -12.48 9.65
C ASP A 250 12.09 -13.11 10.96
N VAL A 251 11.21 -13.14 11.96
CA VAL A 251 11.44 -13.74 13.28
C VAL A 251 10.80 -15.13 13.42
N GLY A 252 10.57 -15.81 12.31
CA GLY A 252 10.14 -17.20 12.31
C GLY A 252 11.31 -18.19 12.51
N PRO A 253 11.13 -19.47 12.19
CA PRO A 253 12.22 -20.43 12.24
C PRO A 253 13.40 -20.03 11.34
N VAL A 254 14.62 -20.25 11.82
CA VAL A 254 15.86 -19.96 11.08
C VAL A 254 15.89 -20.77 9.78
N ARG A 255 15.93 -20.09 8.65
CA ARG A 255 15.99 -20.66 7.31
C ARG A 255 16.49 -19.63 6.32
N GLN A 256 16.95 -20.09 5.15
CA GLN A 256 17.37 -19.20 4.07
C GLN A 256 16.88 -19.72 2.72
N TRP A 257 16.68 -18.79 1.78
CA TRP A 257 16.37 -19.10 0.39
C TRP A 257 16.81 -17.98 -0.54
N THR A 258 16.93 -18.31 -1.82
CA THR A 258 17.14 -17.33 -2.89
C THR A 258 15.99 -17.43 -3.88
N PHE A 259 15.54 -16.32 -4.44
CA PHE A 259 14.54 -16.28 -5.49
C PHE A 259 14.96 -15.35 -6.64
N GLY A 260 14.94 -15.89 -7.87
CA GLY A 260 15.31 -15.13 -9.08
C GLY A 260 16.83 -14.99 -9.26
N GLY A 261 17.64 -15.90 -8.70
CA GLY A 261 19.06 -16.05 -9.00
C GLY A 261 19.32 -16.58 -10.41
N ARG A 262 20.56 -16.45 -10.93
CA ARG A 262 20.96 -17.16 -12.15
C ARG A 262 21.08 -18.64 -11.81
N GLY A 263 20.23 -19.49 -12.41
CA GLY A 263 20.27 -20.94 -12.25
C GLY A 263 19.06 -21.58 -11.57
N GLU A 264 18.00 -20.82 -11.29
CA GLU A 264 16.73 -21.32 -10.73
C GLU A 264 15.57 -21.19 -11.74
N ASP A 265 15.83 -21.51 -13.02
CA ASP A 265 14.79 -21.61 -14.06
C ASP A 265 14.38 -23.08 -14.25
#